data_50ca1d2ff7800166d1501e5f91be859b
#
_entry.id   50ca1d2ff7800166d1501e5f91be859b
#
_cell.length_a   1.000
_cell.length_b   1.000
_cell.length_c   1.000
_cell.angle_alpha   90.00
_cell.angle_beta   90.00
_cell.angle_gamma   90.00
#
_symmetry.space_group_name_H-M   'P 1'
#
loop_
_entity.id
_entity.type
_entity.pdbx_description
1 polymer ?
#
loop_
_entity_poly.entity_id
_entity_poly.type
_entity_poly.pdbx_seq_one_letter_code
_entity_poly.pdbx_strand_id
1 'polypeptide(L)'
;GVELTLDYGGWTACRVMADRNDAELLCLHLLSNALRACSAGGKVRLMLRRSESFWQLTVMDNGCGLPEAGEDAWLENRRCFLGGAKLGLLLCRECCRRMGWGLRVERAPEKGTQAVVTIPLCTDRITEPTVELHTGGDTAQAQQHQYQLRNMLVRELRTMPERGDPDEL
;
A
#
# COMPACT_ATOMS: atom_id res chain seq x y z
N GLY A 1 -4.14 14.39 -12.57
CA GLY A 1 -3.38 13.38 -11.83
C GLY A 1 -3.90 13.16 -10.43
N VAL A 2 -3.35 12.19 -9.72
CA VAL A 2 -3.61 11.92 -8.29
C VAL A 2 -2.44 12.48 -7.47
N GLU A 3 -2.75 13.17 -6.37
CA GLU A 3 -1.75 13.68 -5.42
C GLU A 3 -1.33 12.55 -4.48
N LEU A 4 -0.01 12.29 -4.35
CA LEU A 4 0.54 11.35 -3.39
C LEU A 4 1.33 12.09 -2.32
N THR A 5 0.95 11.92 -1.05
CA THR A 5 1.65 12.48 0.10
C THR A 5 2.24 11.39 0.99
N LEU A 6 3.45 11.64 1.52
CA LEU A 6 4.14 10.76 2.46
C LEU A 6 4.27 11.47 3.81
N ASP A 7 3.84 10.80 4.87
CA ASP A 7 3.93 11.30 6.24
C ASP A 7 4.49 10.20 7.16
N TYR A 8 5.77 10.27 7.44
CA TYR A 8 6.48 9.34 8.31
C TYR A 8 6.71 9.86 9.74
N GLY A 9 5.98 10.93 10.13
CA GLY A 9 5.99 11.43 11.51
C GLY A 9 7.36 11.87 12.04
N GLY A 10 8.27 12.25 11.12
CA GLY A 10 9.64 12.64 11.48
C GLY A 10 10.60 11.48 11.79
N TRP A 11 10.18 10.22 11.63
CA TRP A 11 11.05 9.07 11.82
C TRP A 11 12.06 8.96 10.69
N THR A 12 13.36 8.87 11.04
CA THR A 12 14.45 8.69 10.07
C THR A 12 14.78 7.23 9.79
N ALA A 13 14.34 6.33 10.66
CA ALA A 13 14.53 4.88 10.50
C ALA A 13 13.37 4.09 11.10
N CYS A 14 13.01 3.00 10.43
CA CYS A 14 12.05 2.02 10.89
C CYS A 14 12.69 0.63 10.73
N ARG A 15 12.94 -0.05 11.86
CA ARG A 15 13.50 -1.41 11.84
C ARG A 15 12.39 -2.42 12.05
N VAL A 16 12.27 -3.35 11.12
CA VAL A 16 11.26 -4.41 11.13
C VAL A 16 11.85 -5.73 10.64
N MET A 17 11.25 -6.83 11.07
CA MET A 17 11.53 -8.14 10.50
C MET A 17 10.59 -8.35 9.32
N ALA A 18 11.15 -8.53 8.13
CA ALA A 18 10.39 -8.68 6.91
C ALA A 18 11.15 -9.51 5.88
N ASP A 19 10.42 -10.28 5.08
CA ASP A 19 10.91 -10.64 3.75
C ASP A 19 10.82 -9.41 2.84
N ARG A 20 11.92 -9.06 2.19
CA ARG A 20 12.00 -7.86 1.37
C ARG A 20 11.00 -7.87 0.24
N ASN A 21 10.89 -9.00 -0.47
CA ASN A 21 10.02 -9.13 -1.63
C ASN A 21 8.55 -9.03 -1.21
N ASP A 22 8.18 -9.66 -0.09
CA ASP A 22 6.83 -9.59 0.46
C ASP A 22 6.46 -8.18 0.90
N ALA A 23 7.38 -7.45 1.55
CA ALA A 23 7.16 -6.08 1.97
C ALA A 23 7.00 -5.12 0.78
N GLU A 24 7.84 -5.27 -0.25
CA GLU A 24 7.74 -4.48 -1.48
C GLU A 24 6.44 -4.76 -2.23
N LEU A 25 6.09 -6.04 -2.39
CA LEU A 25 4.85 -6.45 -3.05
C LEU A 25 3.61 -5.92 -2.32
N LEU A 26 3.61 -6.00 -0.98
CA LEU A 26 2.56 -5.43 -0.14
C LEU A 26 2.38 -3.93 -0.39
N CYS A 27 3.46 -3.16 -0.31
CA CYS A 27 3.42 -1.72 -0.51
C CYS A 27 2.92 -1.35 -1.92
N LEU A 28 3.41 -2.05 -2.95
CA LEU A 28 2.99 -1.83 -4.33
C LEU A 28 1.50 -2.07 -4.53
N HIS A 29 0.99 -3.20 -4.02
CA HIS A 29 -0.43 -3.52 -4.19
C HIS A 29 -1.34 -2.56 -3.42
N LEU A 30 -0.96 -2.15 -2.21
CA LEU A 30 -1.73 -1.17 -1.44
C LEU A 30 -1.77 0.19 -2.14
N LEU A 31 -0.62 0.69 -2.62
CA LEU A 31 -0.55 1.95 -3.36
C LEU A 31 -1.28 1.88 -4.71
N SER A 32 -1.12 0.80 -5.47
CA SER A 32 -1.81 0.59 -6.74
C SER A 32 -3.33 0.58 -6.54
N ASN A 33 -3.83 -0.11 -5.51
CA ASN A 33 -5.25 -0.13 -5.19
C ASN A 33 -5.78 1.28 -4.86
N ALA A 34 -5.07 2.04 -4.02
CA ALA A 34 -5.44 3.39 -3.65
C ALA A 34 -5.47 4.35 -4.86
N LEU A 35 -4.44 4.29 -5.72
CA LEU A 35 -4.35 5.10 -6.93
C LEU A 35 -5.49 4.77 -7.91
N ARG A 36 -5.84 3.49 -8.08
CA ARG A 36 -6.93 3.04 -8.95
C ARG A 36 -8.32 3.40 -8.42
N ALA A 37 -8.48 3.52 -7.11
CA ALA A 37 -9.73 3.95 -6.50
C ALA A 37 -10.01 5.44 -6.69
N CYS A 38 -8.96 6.24 -6.92
CA CYS A 38 -9.04 7.68 -7.09
C CYS A 38 -9.43 8.08 -8.52
N SER A 39 -10.22 9.16 -8.63
CA SER A 39 -10.44 9.89 -9.89
C SER A 39 -9.35 10.98 -10.06
N ALA A 40 -9.38 11.69 -11.18
CA ALA A 40 -8.53 12.87 -11.39
C ALA A 40 -8.73 13.89 -10.25
N GLY A 41 -7.63 14.43 -9.72
CA GLY A 41 -7.65 15.30 -8.53
C GLY A 41 -7.79 14.55 -7.20
N GLY A 42 -7.80 13.22 -7.22
CA GLY A 42 -7.82 12.40 -6.01
C GLY A 42 -6.53 12.51 -5.20
N LYS A 43 -6.60 12.04 -3.95
CA LYS A 43 -5.49 12.09 -3.00
C LYS A 43 -5.22 10.73 -2.40
N VAL A 44 -3.95 10.35 -2.36
CA VAL A 44 -3.47 9.17 -1.66
C VAL A 44 -2.44 9.62 -0.62
N ARG A 45 -2.58 9.13 0.60
CA ARG A 45 -1.67 9.41 1.71
C ARG A 45 -1.08 8.11 2.24
N LEU A 46 0.24 8.04 2.27
CA LEU A 46 0.98 6.99 2.97
C LEU A 46 1.47 7.56 4.30
N MET A 47 1.12 6.92 5.39
CA MET A 47 1.49 7.35 6.74
C MET A 47 2.23 6.23 7.46
N LEU A 48 3.30 6.59 8.19
CA LEU A 48 3.99 5.70 9.11
C LEU A 48 3.92 6.29 10.51
N ARG A 49 3.43 5.49 11.46
CA ARG A 49 3.33 5.87 12.87
C ARG A 49 3.95 4.78 13.73
N ARG A 50 4.51 5.17 14.86
CA ARG A 50 5.03 4.25 15.86
C ARG A 50 4.16 4.29 17.11
N SER A 51 3.84 3.11 17.62
CA SER A 51 3.28 2.86 18.94
C SER A 51 4.36 2.26 19.85
N GLU A 52 4.01 1.99 21.08
CA GLU A 52 4.90 1.30 22.04
C GLU A 52 5.25 -0.13 21.61
N SER A 53 4.35 -0.81 20.93
CA SER A 53 4.45 -2.24 20.61
C SER A 53 4.53 -2.56 19.12
N PHE A 54 4.27 -1.58 18.24
CA PHE A 54 4.22 -1.84 16.79
C PHE A 54 4.47 -0.58 15.98
N TRP A 55 4.82 -0.77 14.71
CA TRP A 55 4.69 0.22 13.67
C TRP A 55 3.34 0.08 12.97
N GLN A 56 2.77 1.17 12.56
CA GLN A 56 1.55 1.22 11.76
C GLN A 56 1.84 1.92 10.44
N LEU A 57 1.73 1.18 9.35
CA LEU A 57 1.75 1.72 7.99
C LEU A 57 0.31 1.84 7.51
N THR A 58 -0.10 3.04 7.10
CA THR A 58 -1.46 3.29 6.60
C THR A 58 -1.38 3.86 5.19
N VAL A 59 -2.10 3.25 4.27
CA VAL A 59 -2.37 3.80 2.93
C VAL A 59 -3.82 4.22 2.90
N MET A 60 -4.07 5.52 2.71
CA MET A 60 -5.41 6.11 2.69
C MET A 60 -5.66 6.79 1.35
N ASP A 61 -6.82 6.57 0.77
CA ASP A 61 -7.30 7.25 -0.43
C ASP A 61 -8.63 7.97 -0.18
N ASN A 62 -8.95 8.93 -1.01
CA ASN A 62 -10.25 9.59 -1.06
C ASN A 62 -11.09 9.15 -2.26
N GLY A 63 -10.86 7.94 -2.76
CA GLY A 63 -11.49 7.40 -3.96
C GLY A 63 -12.94 6.95 -3.76
N CYS A 64 -13.34 5.94 -4.53
CA CYS A 64 -14.72 5.42 -4.49
C CYS A 64 -15.08 4.67 -3.21
N GLY A 65 -14.11 4.31 -2.37
CA GLY A 65 -14.33 3.59 -1.11
C GLY A 65 -14.68 2.11 -1.28
N LEU A 66 -15.00 1.48 -0.15
CA LEU A 66 -15.44 0.09 -0.10
C LEU A 66 -16.97 -0.02 -0.29
N PRO A 67 -17.45 -1.16 -0.86
CA PRO A 67 -18.89 -1.44 -0.92
C PRO A 67 -19.54 -1.45 0.47
N GLU A 68 -20.85 -1.27 0.53
CA GLU A 68 -21.62 -1.23 1.80
C GLU A 68 -21.67 -2.55 2.58
N ALA A 69 -21.37 -3.66 1.94
CA ALA A 69 -21.29 -4.97 2.58
C ALA A 69 -20.05 -5.07 3.48
N GLY A 70 -20.22 -5.24 4.77
CA GLY A 70 -19.29 -5.38 5.91
C GLY A 70 -17.78 -5.52 5.66
N GLU A 71 -16.99 -5.34 6.69
CA GLU A 71 -15.52 -5.29 6.61
C GLU A 71 -14.87 -6.53 5.96
N ASP A 72 -15.49 -7.70 6.04
CA ASP A 72 -15.01 -8.94 5.42
C ASP A 72 -15.55 -9.18 4.00
N ALA A 73 -16.55 -8.44 3.57
CA ALA A 73 -17.17 -8.65 2.26
C ALA A 73 -16.22 -8.36 1.08
N TRP A 74 -15.16 -7.59 1.31
CA TRP A 74 -14.12 -7.40 0.32
C TRP A 74 -13.27 -8.66 0.09
N LEU A 75 -13.25 -9.60 1.06
CA LEU A 75 -12.64 -10.92 0.93
C LEU A 75 -13.53 -11.93 0.19
N GLU A 76 -14.83 -11.91 0.48
CA GLU A 76 -15.77 -12.90 0.00
C GLU A 76 -16.34 -12.57 -1.37
N ASN A 77 -16.50 -11.30 -1.68
CA ASN A 77 -17.14 -10.87 -2.92
C ASN A 77 -16.20 -10.94 -4.12
N ARG A 78 -16.30 -11.98 -4.93
CA ARG A 78 -15.47 -12.29 -6.10
C ARG A 78 -15.65 -11.31 -7.28
N ARG A 79 -16.54 -10.35 -7.20
CA ARG A 79 -16.75 -9.37 -8.28
C ARG A 79 -15.91 -8.15 -8.07
N CYS A 80 -15.09 -7.84 -9.04
CA CYS A 80 -14.22 -6.69 -9.07
C CYS A 80 -15.01 -5.40 -9.20
N PHE A 81 -14.76 -4.44 -8.31
CA PHE A 81 -15.42 -3.14 -8.35
C PHE A 81 -14.92 -2.27 -9.51
N LEU A 82 -13.74 -2.56 -10.07
CA LEU A 82 -13.08 -1.77 -11.12
C LEU A 82 -12.42 -2.65 -12.20
N GLY A 83 -13.03 -3.81 -12.52
CA GLY A 83 -12.61 -4.62 -13.68
C GLY A 83 -11.29 -5.38 -13.55
N GLY A 84 -10.63 -5.40 -12.38
CA GLY A 84 -9.42 -6.17 -12.12
C GLY A 84 -9.63 -7.29 -11.10
N ALA A 85 -8.85 -8.38 -11.14
CA ALA A 85 -8.96 -9.44 -10.16
C ALA A 85 -8.57 -8.93 -8.76
N LYS A 86 -9.38 -9.24 -7.73
CA LYS A 86 -9.14 -8.90 -6.31
C LYS A 86 -7.88 -9.57 -5.71
N LEU A 87 -7.05 -10.14 -6.56
CA LEU A 87 -5.81 -10.81 -6.17
C LEU A 87 -4.87 -9.92 -5.36
N GLY A 88 -4.87 -8.61 -5.62
CA GLY A 88 -3.99 -7.66 -4.94
C GLY A 88 -4.16 -7.65 -3.42
N LEU A 89 -5.40 -7.53 -2.90
CA LEU A 89 -5.64 -7.55 -1.45
C LEU A 89 -5.45 -8.93 -0.83
N LEU A 90 -5.77 -10.01 -1.55
CA LEU A 90 -5.46 -11.36 -1.11
C LEU A 90 -3.95 -11.60 -1.00
N LEU A 91 -3.18 -11.11 -1.97
CA LEU A 91 -1.71 -11.15 -1.92
C LEU A 91 -1.17 -10.30 -0.76
N CYS A 92 -1.71 -9.10 -0.53
CA CYS A 92 -1.34 -8.28 0.63
C CYS A 92 -1.57 -9.02 1.95
N ARG A 93 -2.73 -9.70 2.08
CA ARG A 93 -3.05 -10.49 3.27
C ARG A 93 -2.08 -11.66 3.45
N GLU A 94 -1.74 -12.36 2.38
CA GLU A 94 -0.81 -13.48 2.41
C GLU A 94 0.62 -13.01 2.74
N CYS A 95 1.10 -11.90 2.17
CA CYS A 95 2.37 -11.29 2.54
C CYS A 95 2.41 -10.93 4.02
N CYS A 96 1.38 -10.26 4.54
CA CYS A 96 1.27 -9.93 5.95
C CYS A 96 1.28 -11.19 6.83
N ARG A 97 0.50 -12.22 6.47
CA ARG A 97 0.46 -13.48 7.21
C ARG A 97 1.84 -14.15 7.29
N ARG A 98 2.59 -14.18 6.19
CA ARG A 98 3.94 -14.77 6.17
C ARG A 98 4.94 -13.99 7.02
N MET A 99 4.82 -12.68 7.06
CA MET A 99 5.66 -11.81 7.88
C MET A 99 5.21 -11.68 9.35
N GLY A 100 4.09 -12.31 9.73
CA GLY A 100 3.51 -12.12 11.06
C GLY A 100 2.95 -10.72 11.29
N TRP A 101 2.57 -10.02 10.22
CA TRP A 101 1.98 -8.68 10.25
C TRP A 101 0.46 -8.75 10.18
N GLY A 102 -0.21 -7.72 10.72
CA GLY A 102 -1.67 -7.55 10.60
C GLY A 102 -2.03 -6.67 9.40
N LEU A 103 -3.14 -6.98 8.72
CA LEU A 103 -3.74 -6.12 7.70
C LEU A 103 -5.22 -5.93 7.97
N ARG A 104 -5.65 -4.66 8.04
CA ARG A 104 -7.06 -4.27 8.11
C ARG A 104 -7.35 -3.29 6.98
N VAL A 105 -8.48 -3.48 6.31
CA VAL A 105 -8.94 -2.58 5.24
C VAL A 105 -10.33 -2.12 5.60
N GLU A 106 -10.51 -0.81 5.74
CA GLU A 106 -11.75 -0.20 6.22
C GLU A 106 -12.06 1.09 5.44
N ARG A 107 -13.25 1.65 5.65
CA ARG A 107 -13.62 2.95 5.07
C ARG A 107 -12.77 4.04 5.71
N ALA A 108 -12.26 4.96 4.89
CA ALA A 108 -11.62 6.16 5.41
C ALA A 108 -12.65 7.05 6.13
N PRO A 109 -12.23 7.84 7.15
CA PRO A 109 -13.16 8.64 7.98
C PRO A 109 -14.05 9.59 7.20
N GLU A 110 -13.55 10.22 6.17
CA GLU A 110 -14.32 11.17 5.35
C GLU A 110 -14.87 10.49 4.08
N LYS A 111 -14.00 9.96 3.25
CA LYS A 111 -14.34 9.32 1.98
C LYS A 111 -13.18 8.43 1.54
N GLY A 112 -13.49 7.32 0.86
CA GLY A 112 -12.49 6.42 0.28
C GLY A 112 -12.20 5.24 1.18
N THR A 113 -10.96 4.73 1.09
CA THR A 113 -10.52 3.53 1.80
C THR A 113 -9.25 3.81 2.58
N GLN A 114 -9.08 3.15 3.71
CA GLN A 114 -7.78 3.04 4.35
C GLN A 114 -7.39 1.59 4.57
N ALA A 115 -6.16 1.27 4.21
CA ALA A 115 -5.52 0.00 4.49
C ALA A 115 -4.47 0.22 5.59
N VAL A 116 -4.62 -0.48 6.69
CA VAL A 116 -3.78 -0.35 7.90
C VAL A 116 -2.97 -1.64 8.08
N VAL A 117 -1.67 -1.53 8.00
CA VAL A 117 -0.73 -2.62 8.27
C VAL A 117 -0.12 -2.41 9.65
N THR A 118 -0.27 -3.41 10.53
CA THR A 118 0.33 -3.43 11.85
C THR A 118 1.56 -4.31 11.83
N ILE A 119 2.72 -3.75 12.16
CA ILE A 119 4.03 -4.39 12.06
C ILE A 119 4.63 -4.47 13.46
N PRO A 120 4.84 -5.66 14.04
CA PRO A 120 5.44 -5.82 15.36
C PRO A 120 6.81 -5.14 15.42
N LEU A 121 7.15 -4.54 16.57
CA LEU A 121 8.49 -4.04 16.79
C LEU A 121 9.45 -5.23 16.86
N CYS A 122 10.61 -5.06 16.23
CA CYS A 122 11.69 -6.00 16.40
C CYS A 122 12.30 -5.78 17.78
N THR A 123 12.10 -6.75 18.69
CA THR A 123 12.65 -6.73 20.07
C THR A 123 14.00 -7.44 20.17
N ASP A 124 14.34 -8.25 19.19
CA ASP A 124 15.57 -9.01 19.20
C ASP A 124 16.77 -8.12 18.84
N ARG A 125 17.85 -8.25 19.59
CA ARG A 125 19.14 -7.73 19.18
C ARG A 125 19.60 -8.53 17.96
N ILE A 126 19.32 -8.03 16.78
CA ILE A 126 19.79 -8.62 15.54
C ILE A 126 21.31 -8.51 15.53
N THR A 127 21.98 -9.63 15.65
CA THR A 127 23.45 -9.75 15.56
C THR A 127 23.93 -9.91 14.12
N GLU A 128 23.04 -9.88 13.11
CA GLU A 128 23.38 -10.10 11.68
C GLU A 128 22.61 -9.20 10.72
N PRO A 129 23.06 -9.04 9.46
CA PRO A 129 23.27 -7.74 8.85
C PRO A 129 21.97 -6.98 8.66
N THR A 130 21.92 -5.84 9.27
CA THR A 130 20.93 -4.79 9.02
C THR A 130 21.05 -4.36 7.56
N VAL A 131 20.08 -4.69 6.72
CA VAL A 131 19.93 -4.00 5.44
C VAL A 131 19.41 -2.60 5.77
N GLU A 132 20.29 -1.66 5.88
CA GLU A 132 19.93 -0.25 5.97
C GLU A 132 19.37 0.16 4.61
N LEU A 133 18.08 0.46 4.58
CA LEU A 133 17.51 1.21 3.46
C LEU A 133 18.05 2.65 3.55
N HIS A 134 19.21 2.86 2.99
CA HIS A 134 19.72 4.22 2.81
C HIS A 134 18.85 4.92 1.76
N THR A 135 18.10 5.92 2.18
CA THR A 135 17.41 6.87 1.31
C THR A 135 18.41 7.84 0.63
N GLY A 136 19.64 7.42 0.44
CA GLY A 136 20.66 8.22 -0.16
C GLY A 136 21.97 7.46 -0.22
N GLY A 137 22.09 6.54 -1.14
CA GLY A 137 23.37 5.88 -1.37
C GLY A 137 23.32 5.11 -2.68
N ASP A 138 24.14 5.55 -3.58
CA ASP A 138 24.42 5.00 -4.91
C ASP A 138 24.85 3.53 -4.87
N THR A 139 23.88 2.63 -4.87
CA THR A 139 24.14 1.31 -5.41
C THR A 139 23.30 1.15 -6.68
N ALA A 140 23.93 0.78 -7.79
CA ALA A 140 23.29 0.55 -9.08
C ALA A 140 22.07 -0.39 -8.95
N GLN A 141 22.09 -1.29 -7.96
CA GLN A 141 21.01 -2.20 -7.63
C GLN A 141 19.78 -1.50 -7.03
N ALA A 142 19.96 -0.55 -6.12
CA ALA A 142 18.88 0.23 -5.54
C ALA A 142 18.22 1.14 -6.59
N GLN A 143 19.02 1.74 -7.46
CA GLN A 143 18.54 2.56 -8.58
C GLN A 143 17.78 1.70 -9.60
N GLN A 144 18.27 0.51 -9.93
CA GLN A 144 17.61 -0.40 -10.85
C GLN A 144 16.27 -0.89 -10.27
N HIS A 145 16.21 -1.15 -8.97
CA HIS A 145 14.99 -1.55 -8.29
C HIS A 145 13.96 -0.42 -8.22
N GLN A 146 14.37 0.80 -7.85
CA GLN A 146 13.52 1.99 -7.91
C GLN A 146 12.99 2.26 -9.33
N TYR A 147 13.83 2.04 -10.34
CA TYR A 147 13.43 2.16 -11.74
C TYR A 147 12.36 1.13 -12.13
N GLN A 148 12.52 -0.13 -11.71
CA GLN A 148 11.54 -1.18 -11.95
C GLN A 148 10.20 -0.88 -11.25
N LEU A 149 10.22 -0.48 -9.98
CA LEU A 149 9.05 -0.10 -9.21
C LEU A 149 8.31 1.10 -9.84
N ARG A 150 9.07 2.12 -10.25
CA ARG A 150 8.52 3.29 -10.95
C ARG A 150 7.88 2.89 -12.27
N ASN A 151 8.52 2.02 -13.05
CA ASN A 151 8.00 1.58 -14.33
C ASN A 151 6.75 0.69 -14.18
N MET A 152 6.68 -0.14 -13.14
CA MET A 152 5.47 -0.89 -12.82
C MET A 152 4.31 0.06 -12.46
N LEU A 153 4.52 1.04 -11.60
CA LEU A 153 3.51 2.03 -11.23
C LEU A 153 3.07 2.87 -12.45
N VAL A 154 4.02 3.31 -13.29
CA VAL A 154 3.72 4.07 -14.52
C VAL A 154 2.95 3.20 -15.52
N ARG A 155 3.28 1.91 -15.64
CA ARG A 155 2.57 0.98 -16.52
C ARG A 155 1.14 0.74 -16.04
N GLU A 156 0.95 0.53 -14.74
CA GLU A 156 -0.39 0.40 -14.12
C GLU A 156 -1.23 1.68 -14.34
N LEU A 157 -0.64 2.85 -14.18
CA LEU A 157 -1.31 4.13 -14.41
C LEU A 157 -1.68 4.37 -15.88
N ARG A 158 -0.87 3.86 -16.84
CA ARG A 158 -1.13 3.98 -18.28
C ARG A 158 -2.17 2.98 -18.80
N THR A 159 -2.34 1.85 -18.14
CA THR A 159 -3.34 0.84 -18.51
C THR A 159 -4.71 1.11 -17.92
N MET A 160 -4.87 2.20 -17.14
CA MET A 160 -6.18 2.64 -16.68
C MET A 160 -7.00 3.10 -17.89
N PRO A 161 -8.17 2.50 -18.17
CA PRO A 161 -9.07 3.03 -19.16
C PRO A 161 -9.47 4.45 -18.74
N GLU A 162 -9.38 5.42 -19.66
CA GLU A 162 -10.03 6.71 -19.46
C GLU A 162 -11.49 6.42 -19.11
N ARG A 163 -11.92 6.82 -17.92
CA ARG A 163 -13.33 6.69 -17.55
C ARG A 163 -14.11 7.54 -18.52
N GLY A 164 -14.89 6.88 -19.37
CA GLY A 164 -15.93 7.55 -20.13
C GLY A 164 -16.81 8.36 -19.17
N ASP A 165 -17.18 9.55 -19.61
CA ASP A 165 -18.04 10.48 -18.90
C ASP A 165 -19.32 9.74 -18.45
N PRO A 166 -19.76 9.80 -17.19
CA PRO A 166 -20.96 9.11 -16.71
C PRO A 166 -22.28 9.67 -17.30
N ASP A 167 -22.22 10.72 -18.15
CA ASP A 167 -23.39 11.39 -18.71
C ASP A 167 -23.74 10.93 -20.15
N GLU A 168 -23.12 9.87 -20.68
CA GLU A 168 -23.55 9.27 -21.97
C GLU A 168 -24.33 7.94 -21.76
N LEU A 169 -25.45 8.00 -21.04
CA LEU A 169 -26.53 7.00 -21.15
C LEU A 169 -27.89 7.63 -20.87
#